data_adc7d127036a354d2b51badc1f25ef8f
#
_entry.id   adc7d127036a354d2b51badc1f25ef8f
#
_cell.length_a   1.000
_cell.length_b   1.000
_cell.length_c   1.000
_cell.angle_alpha   90.00
_cell.angle_beta   90.00
_cell.angle_gamma   90.00
#
_symmetry.space_group_name_H-M   'P 1'
#
loop_
_entity.id
_entity.type
_entity.pdbx_description
1 polymer ?
#
loop_
_entity_poly.entity_id
_entity_poly.type
_entity_poly.pdbx_seq_one_letter_code
_entity_poly.pdbx_strand_id
1 'polypeptide(L)'
;SNTNYYLLGLIIEKVSGLSFEKFVTQKILSPLSMVKTSFATQNSIARSYRNIGNELHEFPNTYQLLSADGCMVSTINDLSKWLQAVLKGEILSPESWDQVFNLYLKEYNCGWMKLGDWFYHGGQYLGFYCEIFLHRKAGLGKVMLYNREATSELDQYSMDERSNWRNLIRDWSFSQN
;
A
#
# COMPACT_ATOMS: atom_id res chain seq x y z
N SER A 1 -7.47 -5.09 11.38
CA SER A 1 -8.93 -5.22 11.21
C SER A 1 -9.45 -4.11 10.31
N ASN A 2 -10.14 -4.46 9.23
CA ASN A 2 -10.80 -3.50 8.33
C ASN A 2 -11.77 -2.61 9.10
N THR A 3 -12.54 -3.18 10.04
CA THR A 3 -13.46 -2.42 10.88
C THR A 3 -12.77 -1.28 11.63
N ASN A 4 -11.56 -1.50 12.14
CA ASN A 4 -10.83 -0.44 12.84
C ASN A 4 -10.47 0.70 11.89
N TYR A 5 -10.02 0.41 10.67
CA TYR A 5 -9.71 1.43 9.67
C TYR A 5 -10.96 2.16 9.18
N TYR A 6 -12.08 1.45 9.02
CA TYR A 6 -13.37 2.09 8.76
C TYR A 6 -13.74 3.11 9.84
N LEU A 7 -13.63 2.73 11.12
CA LEU A 7 -13.89 3.62 12.24
C LEU A 7 -12.92 4.81 12.29
N LEU A 8 -11.63 4.60 11.97
CA LEU A 8 -10.67 5.69 11.84
C LEU A 8 -11.06 6.68 10.74
N GLY A 9 -11.60 6.19 9.62
CA GLY A 9 -12.16 7.06 8.58
C GLY A 9 -13.28 7.95 9.10
N LEU A 10 -14.23 7.39 9.83
CA LEU A 10 -15.32 8.17 10.44
C LEU A 10 -14.80 9.20 11.48
N ILE A 11 -13.77 8.85 12.23
CA ILE A 11 -13.12 9.78 13.17
C ILE A 11 -12.48 10.94 12.40
N ILE A 12 -11.78 10.65 11.32
CA ILE A 12 -11.18 11.69 10.46
C ILE A 12 -12.26 12.64 9.93
N GLU A 13 -13.38 12.13 9.43
CA GLU A 13 -14.51 12.95 8.98
C GLU A 13 -15.06 13.83 10.09
N LYS A 14 -15.28 13.24 11.27
CA LYS A 14 -15.81 13.95 12.43
C LYS A 14 -14.90 15.08 12.89
N VAL A 15 -13.61 14.84 12.94
CA VAL A 15 -12.61 15.82 13.45
C VAL A 15 -12.28 16.88 12.41
N SER A 16 -12.19 16.51 11.13
CA SER A 16 -11.80 17.43 10.05
C SER A 16 -12.95 18.24 9.48
N GLY A 17 -14.18 17.77 9.60
CA GLY A 17 -15.36 18.34 8.94
C GLY A 17 -15.38 18.08 7.42
N LEU A 18 -14.47 17.25 6.89
CA LEU A 18 -14.37 16.88 5.48
C LEU A 18 -14.78 15.41 5.31
N SER A 19 -15.27 15.04 4.12
CA SER A 19 -15.36 13.62 3.80
C SER A 19 -13.95 13.00 3.78
N PHE A 20 -13.84 11.70 4.08
CA PHE A 20 -12.55 10.99 4.09
C PHE A 20 -11.79 11.16 2.78
N GLU A 21 -12.48 11.03 1.64
CA GLU A 21 -11.93 11.27 0.31
C GLU A 21 -11.34 12.68 0.15
N LYS A 22 -12.09 13.71 0.55
CA LYS A 22 -11.62 15.11 0.48
C LYS A 22 -10.42 15.32 1.38
N PHE A 23 -10.44 14.77 2.59
CA PHE A 23 -9.34 14.88 3.52
C PHE A 23 -8.06 14.25 2.94
N VAL A 24 -8.12 13.01 2.49
CA VAL A 24 -6.96 12.30 1.89
C VAL A 24 -6.46 13.05 0.65
N THR A 25 -7.38 13.48 -0.22
CA THR A 25 -7.00 14.22 -1.44
C THR A 25 -6.26 15.51 -1.10
N GLN A 26 -6.77 16.32 -0.17
CA GLN A 26 -6.17 17.61 0.18
C GLN A 26 -4.90 17.49 1.00
N LYS A 27 -4.82 16.51 1.91
CA LYS A 27 -3.72 16.40 2.87
C LYS A 27 -2.58 15.49 2.40
N ILE A 28 -2.85 14.59 1.46
CA ILE A 28 -1.88 13.59 1.00
C ILE A 28 -1.71 13.65 -0.51
N LEU A 29 -2.76 13.37 -1.28
CA LEU A 29 -2.62 13.16 -2.72
C LEU A 29 -2.17 14.42 -3.47
N SER A 30 -2.81 15.56 -3.20
CA SER A 30 -2.48 16.83 -3.86
C SER A 30 -1.09 17.33 -3.50
N PRO A 31 -0.66 17.39 -2.23
CA PRO A 31 0.72 17.77 -1.87
C PRO A 31 1.78 16.90 -2.51
N LEU A 32 1.52 15.60 -2.68
CA LEU A 32 2.45 14.66 -3.32
C LEU A 32 2.29 14.58 -4.85
N SER A 33 1.40 15.39 -5.44
CA SER A 33 1.10 15.33 -6.88
C SER A 33 0.71 13.93 -7.37
N MET A 34 -0.04 13.19 -6.57
CA MET A 34 -0.55 11.85 -6.88
C MET A 34 -1.85 11.95 -7.70
N VAL A 35 -1.75 12.53 -8.89
CA VAL A 35 -2.90 12.92 -9.73
C VAL A 35 -3.65 11.74 -10.38
N LYS A 36 -3.07 10.56 -10.35
CA LYS A 36 -3.67 9.32 -10.86
C LYS A 36 -4.15 8.40 -9.75
N THR A 37 -4.21 8.92 -8.51
CA THR A 37 -4.73 8.20 -7.35
C THR A 37 -6.06 8.81 -6.94
N SER A 38 -7.07 7.97 -6.79
CA SER A 38 -8.42 8.39 -6.40
C SER A 38 -9.15 7.26 -5.68
N PHE A 39 -10.28 7.59 -5.10
CA PHE A 39 -11.23 6.58 -4.66
C PHE A 39 -11.94 5.98 -5.87
N ALA A 40 -12.15 4.66 -5.84
CA ALA A 40 -12.58 3.90 -7.02
C ALA A 40 -13.91 4.39 -7.60
N THR A 41 -13.90 4.74 -8.89
CA THR A 41 -15.08 4.91 -9.72
C THR A 41 -15.00 3.95 -10.91
N GLN A 42 -16.14 3.48 -11.41
CA GLN A 42 -16.24 2.38 -12.38
C GLN A 42 -15.47 2.58 -13.71
N ASN A 43 -15.01 3.79 -14.04
CA ASN A 43 -14.57 4.12 -15.41
C ASN A 43 -13.05 4.25 -15.62
N SER A 44 -12.21 4.02 -14.61
CA SER A 44 -10.76 4.29 -14.73
C SER A 44 -9.84 3.18 -14.27
N ILE A 45 -10.34 1.96 -14.16
CA ILE A 45 -9.60 0.86 -13.52
C ILE A 45 -9.32 -0.23 -14.56
N ALA A 46 -8.15 -0.83 -14.49
CA ALA A 46 -7.81 -2.01 -15.28
C ALA A 46 -8.84 -3.13 -15.04
N ARG A 47 -9.03 -3.99 -16.02
CA ARG A 47 -9.80 -5.21 -15.82
C ARG A 47 -9.06 -6.12 -14.83
N SER A 48 -9.80 -6.73 -13.93
CA SER A 48 -9.23 -7.65 -12.95
C SER A 48 -9.70 -9.08 -13.20
N TYR A 49 -8.91 -10.01 -12.69
CA TYR A 49 -9.09 -11.42 -12.99
C TYR A 49 -8.94 -12.29 -11.74
N ARG A 50 -9.61 -13.44 -11.76
CA ARG A 50 -9.46 -14.51 -10.76
C ARG A 50 -9.35 -15.87 -11.42
N ASN A 51 -8.74 -16.81 -10.73
CA ASN A 51 -8.75 -18.20 -11.13
C ASN A 51 -10.04 -18.88 -10.64
N ILE A 52 -10.68 -19.64 -11.52
CA ILE A 52 -11.73 -20.60 -11.18
C ILE A 52 -11.26 -21.95 -11.73
N GLY A 53 -10.81 -22.82 -10.84
CA GLY A 53 -10.04 -24.00 -11.26
C GLY A 53 -8.75 -23.58 -11.96
N ASN A 54 -8.52 -24.10 -13.17
CA ASN A 54 -7.35 -23.76 -13.99
C ASN A 54 -7.60 -22.66 -15.02
N GLU A 55 -8.76 -22.02 -14.99
CA GLU A 55 -9.15 -21.00 -15.97
C GLU A 55 -9.13 -19.60 -15.34
N LEU A 56 -8.71 -18.62 -16.13
CA LEU A 56 -8.69 -17.21 -15.77
C LEU A 56 -10.00 -16.55 -16.20
N HIS A 57 -10.75 -16.05 -15.25
CA HIS A 57 -12.03 -15.36 -15.47
C HIS A 57 -11.93 -13.89 -15.10
N GLU A 58 -12.53 -13.03 -15.92
CA GLU A 58 -12.66 -11.61 -15.58
C GLU A 58 -13.57 -11.46 -14.35
N PHE A 59 -13.12 -10.66 -13.39
CA PHE A 59 -13.90 -10.35 -12.21
C PHE A 59 -14.83 -9.18 -12.53
N PRO A 60 -16.13 -9.26 -12.26
CA PRO A 60 -17.03 -8.15 -12.49
C PRO A 60 -16.67 -6.96 -11.59
N ASN A 61 -16.39 -5.82 -12.20
CA ASN A 61 -16.02 -4.59 -11.50
C ASN A 61 -17.26 -3.95 -10.85
N THR A 62 -17.79 -4.55 -9.82
CA THR A 62 -18.87 -4.00 -9.01
C THR A 62 -18.28 -3.39 -7.75
N TYR A 63 -17.76 -2.16 -7.86
CA TYR A 63 -17.23 -1.46 -6.70
C TYR A 63 -18.38 -1.00 -5.80
N GLN A 64 -18.42 -1.53 -4.60
CA GLN A 64 -19.27 -1.05 -3.52
C GLN A 64 -18.36 -0.57 -2.39
N LEU A 65 -18.56 0.67 -1.96
CA LEU A 65 -18.02 1.30 -0.77
C LEU A 65 -16.69 2.04 -0.91
N LEU A 66 -16.80 3.34 -0.76
CA LEU A 66 -15.73 4.24 -0.36
C LEU A 66 -15.50 4.04 1.14
N SER A 67 -14.37 3.47 1.52
CA SER A 67 -14.07 3.19 2.91
C SER A 67 -12.58 3.38 3.20
N ALA A 68 -12.27 3.78 4.42
CA ALA A 68 -10.90 4.02 4.86
C ALA A 68 -10.06 2.75 5.01
N ASP A 69 -10.66 1.58 4.89
CA ASP A 69 -9.99 0.28 4.92
C ASP A 69 -9.51 -0.20 3.54
N GLY A 70 -9.84 0.54 2.47
CA GLY A 70 -9.42 0.17 1.10
C GLY A 70 -10.07 1.04 0.03
N CYS A 71 -10.32 0.45 -1.16
CA CYS A 71 -11.05 1.06 -2.28
C CYS A 71 -10.38 2.26 -2.96
N MET A 72 -9.08 2.49 -2.73
CA MET A 72 -8.30 3.41 -3.54
C MET A 72 -7.75 2.72 -4.78
N VAL A 73 -7.72 3.46 -5.89
CA VAL A 73 -7.03 3.07 -7.12
C VAL A 73 -5.84 3.98 -7.33
N SER A 74 -4.74 3.41 -7.83
CA SER A 74 -3.50 4.15 -8.01
C SER A 74 -2.68 3.61 -9.18
N THR A 75 -1.52 4.20 -9.39
CA THR A 75 -0.52 3.76 -10.36
C THR A 75 0.81 3.54 -9.67
N ILE A 76 1.71 2.77 -10.32
CA ILE A 76 3.09 2.61 -9.86
C ILE A 76 3.77 3.96 -9.63
N ASN A 77 3.58 4.92 -10.55
CA ASN A 77 4.20 6.25 -10.45
C ASN A 77 3.73 7.01 -9.21
N ASP A 78 2.43 7.01 -8.91
CA ASP A 78 1.92 7.71 -7.76
C ASP A 78 2.30 7.03 -6.44
N LEU A 79 2.24 5.69 -6.39
CA LEU A 79 2.71 4.95 -5.21
C LEU A 79 4.22 5.08 -4.99
N SER A 80 5.00 5.26 -6.05
CA SER A 80 6.43 5.59 -5.92
C SER A 80 6.65 6.96 -5.28
N LYS A 81 5.82 7.96 -5.60
CA LYS A 81 5.85 9.28 -4.92
C LYS A 81 5.50 9.14 -3.43
N TRP A 82 4.47 8.34 -3.13
CA TRP A 82 4.11 8.03 -1.73
C TRP A 82 5.29 7.42 -0.97
N LEU A 83 5.91 6.36 -1.51
CA LEU A 83 7.07 5.73 -0.86
C LEU A 83 8.26 6.68 -0.70
N GLN A 84 8.53 7.52 -1.69
CA GLN A 84 9.58 8.56 -1.59
C GLN A 84 9.27 9.57 -0.49
N ALA A 85 8.03 10.02 -0.38
CA ALA A 85 7.61 10.93 0.68
C ALA A 85 7.77 10.31 2.08
N VAL A 86 7.41 9.04 2.24
CA VAL A 86 7.61 8.29 3.49
C VAL A 86 9.09 8.16 3.81
N LEU A 87 9.95 7.82 2.83
CA LEU A 87 11.40 7.72 3.00
C LEU A 87 12.05 9.04 3.42
N LYS A 88 11.59 10.15 2.87
CA LYS A 88 12.08 11.50 3.19
C LYS A 88 11.49 12.08 4.48
N GLY A 89 10.52 11.38 5.09
CA GLY A 89 9.82 11.88 6.28
C GLY A 89 8.90 13.06 6.00
N GLU A 90 8.40 13.18 4.77
CA GLU A 90 7.40 14.18 4.40
C GLU A 90 6.02 13.84 5.00
N ILE A 91 5.07 14.78 4.99
CA ILE A 91 3.65 14.64 5.41
C ILE A 91 3.45 14.65 6.93
N LEU A 92 4.25 13.93 7.70
CA LEU A 92 4.16 13.86 9.16
C LEU A 92 5.40 14.47 9.80
N SER A 93 5.28 14.89 11.06
CA SER A 93 6.45 15.31 11.85
C SER A 93 7.37 14.11 12.11
N PRO A 94 8.68 14.35 12.39
CA PRO A 94 9.61 13.28 12.75
C PRO A 94 9.10 12.40 13.90
N GLU A 95 8.51 13.00 14.93
CA GLU A 95 7.96 12.31 16.10
C GLU A 95 6.78 11.41 15.71
N SER A 96 5.93 11.86 14.78
CA SER A 96 4.82 11.05 14.28
C SER A 96 5.32 9.89 13.44
N TRP A 97 6.33 10.10 12.60
CA TRP A 97 6.96 9.01 11.85
C TRP A 97 7.64 7.98 12.77
N ASP A 98 8.24 8.42 13.86
CA ASP A 98 8.80 7.52 14.86
C ASP A 98 7.71 6.66 15.51
N GLN A 99 6.54 7.23 15.81
CA GLN A 99 5.39 6.46 16.30
C GLN A 99 4.87 5.46 15.28
N VAL A 100 4.83 5.82 14.00
CA VAL A 100 4.38 4.92 12.92
C VAL A 100 5.28 3.68 12.84
N PHE A 101 6.60 3.84 12.96
CA PHE A 101 7.56 2.76 12.75
C PHE A 101 8.08 2.09 14.03
N ASN A 102 7.82 2.68 15.21
CA ASN A 102 8.01 2.04 16.50
C ASN A 102 6.83 1.10 16.79
N LEU A 103 7.00 -0.17 16.51
CA LEU A 103 5.95 -1.17 16.64
C LEU A 103 5.59 -1.43 18.11
N TYR A 104 4.48 -0.86 18.55
CA TYR A 104 3.89 -1.19 19.85
C TYR A 104 3.24 -2.58 19.86
N LEU A 105 2.72 -3.01 18.71
CA LEU A 105 2.26 -4.36 18.46
C LEU A 105 3.34 -5.09 17.66
N LYS A 106 3.72 -6.28 18.06
CA LYS A 106 4.93 -7.01 17.59
C LYS A 106 5.14 -7.04 16.08
N GLU A 107 4.10 -6.97 15.26
CA GLU A 107 4.18 -7.20 13.82
C GLU A 107 3.42 -6.18 12.96
N TYR A 108 2.56 -5.33 13.55
CA TYR A 108 1.71 -4.39 12.83
C TYR A 108 1.53 -3.07 13.58
N ASN A 109 1.75 -1.95 12.92
CA ASN A 109 1.47 -0.63 13.46
C ASN A 109 1.15 0.39 12.36
N CYS A 110 0.10 1.17 12.54
CA CYS A 110 -0.27 2.30 11.66
C CYS A 110 -0.25 1.95 10.16
N GLY A 111 -0.78 0.78 9.78
CA GLY A 111 -0.82 0.36 8.39
C GLY A 111 0.45 -0.34 7.88
N TRP A 112 1.44 -0.56 8.71
CA TRP A 112 2.67 -1.25 8.33
C TRP A 112 2.86 -2.55 9.10
N MET A 113 3.17 -3.62 8.38
CA MET A 113 3.69 -4.88 8.92
C MET A 113 5.21 -4.85 8.86
N LYS A 114 5.86 -5.60 9.76
CA LYS A 114 7.33 -5.69 9.81
C LYS A 114 7.81 -7.09 9.47
N LEU A 115 8.85 -7.15 8.63
CA LEU A 115 9.53 -8.39 8.29
C LEU A 115 11.05 -8.12 8.23
N GLY A 116 11.76 -8.44 9.32
CA GLY A 116 13.17 -8.04 9.46
C GLY A 116 13.31 -6.51 9.46
N ASP A 117 14.11 -5.95 8.54
CA ASP A 117 14.30 -4.51 8.38
C ASP A 117 13.31 -3.86 7.40
N TRP A 118 12.41 -4.67 6.81
CA TRP A 118 11.38 -4.20 5.91
C TRP A 118 10.09 -3.89 6.64
N PHE A 119 9.44 -2.83 6.18
CA PHE A 119 8.05 -2.53 6.45
C PHE A 119 7.25 -2.79 5.18
N TYR A 120 6.07 -3.37 5.29
CA TYR A 120 5.27 -3.68 4.12
C TYR A 120 3.77 -3.63 4.43
N HIS A 121 2.97 -3.48 3.42
CA HIS A 121 1.53 -3.69 3.46
C HIS A 121 1.06 -4.22 2.12
N GLY A 122 0.06 -5.10 2.14
CA GLY A 122 -0.57 -5.65 0.95
C GLY A 122 -2.08 -5.55 1.01
N GLY A 123 -2.70 -5.75 -0.11
CA GLY A 123 -4.15 -5.80 -0.22
C GLY A 123 -4.61 -6.65 -1.38
N GLN A 124 -5.80 -7.23 -1.20
CA GLN A 124 -6.48 -7.97 -2.25
C GLN A 124 -7.95 -7.59 -2.26
N TYR A 125 -8.46 -7.24 -3.42
CA TYR A 125 -9.86 -6.89 -3.59
C TYR A 125 -10.31 -7.06 -5.04
N LEU A 126 -11.43 -7.77 -5.25
CA LEU A 126 -12.08 -7.93 -6.55
C LEU A 126 -11.12 -8.28 -7.70
N GLY A 127 -10.28 -9.29 -7.52
CA GLY A 127 -9.33 -9.73 -8.54
C GLY A 127 -8.11 -8.85 -8.70
N PHE A 128 -7.88 -7.85 -7.84
CA PHE A 128 -6.63 -7.11 -7.74
C PHE A 128 -5.82 -7.60 -6.54
N TYR A 129 -4.51 -7.60 -6.70
CA TYR A 129 -3.55 -7.83 -5.64
C TYR A 129 -2.47 -6.75 -5.70
N CYS A 130 -2.08 -6.22 -4.56
CA CYS A 130 -1.03 -5.21 -4.49
C CYS A 130 -0.19 -5.37 -3.24
N GLU A 131 1.07 -4.96 -3.33
CA GLU A 131 1.98 -4.86 -2.20
C GLU A 131 2.89 -3.64 -2.33
N ILE A 132 3.20 -3.05 -1.18
CA ILE A 132 4.26 -2.05 -1.03
C ILE A 132 5.24 -2.50 0.03
N PHE A 133 6.52 -2.24 -0.20
CA PHE A 133 7.61 -2.53 0.71
C PHE A 133 8.49 -1.31 0.89
N LEU A 134 9.04 -1.16 2.10
CA LEU A 134 9.90 -0.06 2.47
C LEU A 134 11.04 -0.56 3.34
N HIS A 135 12.29 -0.22 2.98
CA HIS A 135 13.46 -0.42 3.81
C HIS A 135 14.05 0.95 4.17
N ARG A 136 13.66 1.50 5.31
CA ARG A 136 14.00 2.87 5.70
C ARG A 136 15.51 3.13 5.76
N LYS A 137 16.28 2.23 6.39
CA LYS A 137 17.73 2.38 6.53
C LYS A 137 18.47 2.40 5.20
N ALA A 138 18.02 1.59 4.24
CA ALA A 138 18.64 1.53 2.91
C ALA A 138 18.06 2.56 1.92
N GLY A 139 17.00 3.29 2.30
CA GLY A 139 16.35 4.24 1.39
C GLY A 139 15.66 3.57 0.21
N LEU A 140 15.20 2.33 0.36
CA LEU A 140 14.63 1.54 -0.73
C LEU A 140 13.13 1.35 -0.55
N GLY A 141 12.42 1.36 -1.67
CA GLY A 141 10.99 1.06 -1.72
C GLY A 141 10.65 0.21 -2.94
N LYS A 142 9.59 -0.61 -2.81
CA LYS A 142 9.07 -1.46 -3.88
C LYS A 142 7.55 -1.35 -3.92
N VAL A 143 7.00 -1.27 -5.11
CA VAL A 143 5.55 -1.30 -5.37
C VAL A 143 5.25 -2.41 -6.35
N MET A 144 4.24 -3.22 -6.06
CA MET A 144 3.70 -4.23 -6.96
C MET A 144 2.20 -4.06 -7.09
N LEU A 145 1.70 -3.99 -8.32
CA LEU A 145 0.29 -3.92 -8.64
C LEU A 145 -0.03 -5.02 -9.65
N TYR A 146 -0.95 -5.89 -9.30
CA TYR A 146 -1.43 -6.96 -10.15
C TYR A 146 -2.93 -6.80 -10.38
N ASN A 147 -3.36 -7.04 -11.60
CA ASN A 147 -4.77 -7.11 -11.95
C ASN A 147 -5.29 -8.56 -11.94
N ARG A 148 -4.69 -9.39 -11.13
CA ARG A 148 -5.07 -10.79 -10.90
C ARG A 148 -5.06 -11.08 -9.39
N GLU A 149 -6.04 -11.83 -8.95
CA GLU A 149 -6.12 -12.31 -7.57
C GLU A 149 -4.86 -13.09 -7.19
N ALA A 150 -4.40 -12.92 -5.95
CA ALA A 150 -3.26 -13.67 -5.44
C ALA A 150 -3.54 -15.17 -5.50
N THR A 151 -2.55 -15.92 -5.99
CA THR A 151 -2.54 -17.38 -6.01
C THR A 151 -1.33 -17.87 -5.22
N SER A 152 -1.29 -19.15 -4.85
CA SER A 152 -0.11 -19.72 -4.20
C SER A 152 1.18 -19.48 -4.98
N GLU A 153 1.12 -19.44 -6.31
CA GLU A 153 2.27 -19.15 -7.18
C GLU A 153 2.68 -17.67 -7.07
N LEU A 154 1.73 -16.73 -7.05
CA LEU A 154 2.02 -15.30 -6.87
C LEU A 154 2.52 -15.01 -5.46
N ASP A 155 1.97 -15.69 -4.45
CA ASP A 155 2.47 -15.60 -3.08
C ASP A 155 3.89 -16.13 -2.98
N GLN A 156 4.20 -17.27 -3.61
CA GLN A 156 5.55 -17.83 -3.66
C GLN A 156 6.51 -16.90 -4.41
N TYR A 157 6.11 -16.38 -5.58
CA TYR A 157 6.91 -15.40 -6.33
C TYR A 157 7.20 -14.14 -5.51
N SER A 158 6.20 -13.61 -4.82
CA SER A 158 6.37 -12.47 -3.91
C SER A 158 7.35 -12.80 -2.76
N MET A 159 7.27 -14.00 -2.20
CA MET A 159 8.19 -14.48 -1.15
C MET A 159 9.62 -14.65 -1.67
N ASP A 160 9.79 -15.25 -2.84
CA ASP A 160 11.09 -15.44 -3.49
C ASP A 160 11.72 -14.10 -3.87
N GLU A 161 10.93 -13.17 -4.40
CA GLU A 161 11.38 -11.81 -4.68
C GLU A 161 11.79 -11.06 -3.40
N ARG A 162 11.05 -11.19 -2.29
CA ARG A 162 11.44 -10.62 -1.00
C ARG A 162 12.82 -11.13 -0.58
N SER A 163 13.09 -12.43 -0.79
CA SER A 163 14.36 -13.05 -0.47
C SER A 163 15.48 -12.56 -1.39
N ASN A 164 15.23 -12.42 -2.68
CA ASN A 164 16.17 -11.87 -3.66
C ASN A 164 16.53 -10.41 -3.35
N TRP A 165 15.55 -9.57 -3.01
CA TRP A 165 15.78 -8.19 -2.60
C TRP A 165 16.61 -8.09 -1.31
N ARG A 166 16.39 -8.96 -0.34
CA ARG A 166 17.22 -9.03 0.88
C ARG A 166 18.68 -9.34 0.54
N ASN A 167 18.90 -10.26 -0.39
CA ASN A 167 20.26 -10.59 -0.84
C ASN A 167 20.90 -9.42 -1.57
N LEU A 168 20.18 -8.77 -2.50
CA LEU A 168 20.66 -7.59 -3.22
C LEU A 168 21.02 -6.44 -2.27
N ILE A 169 20.19 -6.17 -1.25
CA ILE A 169 20.47 -5.11 -0.27
C ILE A 169 21.66 -5.49 0.61
N ARG A 170 21.74 -6.75 1.05
CA ARG A 170 22.89 -7.23 1.80
C ARG A 170 24.17 -7.05 0.98
N ASP A 171 24.16 -7.47 -0.26
CA ASP A 171 25.33 -7.41 -1.14
C ASP A 171 25.71 -5.96 -1.47
N TRP A 172 24.69 -5.08 -1.65
CA TRP A 172 24.93 -3.64 -1.81
C TRP A 172 25.52 -3.00 -0.54
N SER A 173 25.03 -3.35 0.66
CA SER A 173 25.56 -2.82 1.92
C SER A 173 27.02 -3.22 2.17
N PHE A 174 27.46 -4.37 1.70
CA PHE A 174 28.85 -4.79 1.75
C PHE A 174 29.74 -4.11 0.71
N SER A 175 29.18 -3.60 -0.38
CA SER A 175 29.93 -2.88 -1.44
C SER A 175 30.20 -1.41 -1.10
N GLN A 176 29.61 -0.87 -0.02
CA GLN A 176 29.76 0.53 0.42
C GLN A 176 30.76 0.68 1.60
N ASN A 177 31.30 -0.42 2.12
CA ASN A 177 32.40 -0.47 3.10
C ASN A 177 33.69 -0.91 2.43
#